data_1e67291ef41fce6bc79149717b1ac33f
#
_entry.id   1e67291ef41fce6bc79149717b1ac33f
#
_cell.length_a   1.000
_cell.length_b   1.000
_cell.length_c   1.000
_cell.angle_alpha   90.00
_cell.angle_beta   90.00
_cell.angle_gamma   90.00
#
_symmetry.space_group_name_H-M   'P 1'
#
loop_
_entity.id
_entity.type
_entity.pdbx_description
1 polymer ?
#
loop_
_entity_poly.entity_id
_entity_poly.type
_entity_poly.pdbx_seq_one_letter_code
_entity_poly.pdbx_strand_id
1 'polypeptide(L)'
;MTKTSKIHTVIYSLLALALIILTVMWLRARNNEKRLNTAVNNSYDRAFFQMCDYVSDIDALLSKAQLASTPAQMASISNEIFMQSAEAKSCFGQLPSQNTNLENTARFLSQVGDYTYVLSQNMINGQGISDKEYQTLNELNKYASELSKKLDEIKIHNDFLK
;
A
#
# COMPACT_ATOMS: atom_id res chain seq x y z
N MET A 1 61.21 -36.48 -18.77
CA MET A 1 60.64 -35.13 -18.59
C MET A 1 59.18 -34.97 -18.95
N THR A 2 58.25 -35.89 -18.59
CA THR A 2 56.86 -35.82 -19.06
C THR A 2 55.80 -35.95 -18.00
N LYS A 3 56.15 -36.25 -16.72
CA LYS A 3 55.15 -36.45 -15.67
C LYS A 3 54.76 -35.14 -14.97
N THR A 4 55.69 -34.23 -14.76
CA THR A 4 55.46 -32.91 -14.15
C THR A 4 54.67 -31.96 -15.06
N SER A 5 54.88 -31.99 -16.37
CA SER A 5 54.10 -31.18 -17.30
C SER A 5 52.60 -31.53 -17.29
N LYS A 6 52.26 -32.81 -17.22
CA LYS A 6 50.85 -33.27 -17.19
C LYS A 6 50.16 -32.88 -15.84
N ILE A 7 50.87 -32.84 -14.74
CA ILE A 7 50.32 -32.39 -13.46
C ILE A 7 49.98 -30.91 -13.47
N HIS A 8 50.85 -30.06 -14.03
CA HIS A 8 50.61 -28.63 -14.16
C HIS A 8 49.39 -28.35 -15.10
N THR A 9 49.26 -29.11 -16.19
CA THR A 9 48.07 -28.94 -17.08
C THR A 9 46.78 -29.28 -16.40
N VAL A 10 46.74 -30.33 -15.58
CA VAL A 10 45.55 -30.72 -14.79
C VAL A 10 45.24 -29.68 -13.74
N ILE A 11 46.23 -29.11 -13.04
CA ILE A 11 46.02 -28.06 -12.04
C ILE A 11 45.44 -26.79 -12.71
N TYR A 12 46.00 -26.37 -13.84
CA TYR A 12 45.45 -25.20 -14.56
C TYR A 12 44.03 -25.41 -15.09
N SER A 13 43.69 -26.61 -15.57
CA SER A 13 42.33 -26.92 -16.00
C SER A 13 41.35 -26.91 -14.87
N LEU A 14 41.69 -27.43 -13.67
CA LEU A 14 40.88 -27.37 -12.45
C LEU A 14 40.70 -25.92 -11.97
N LEU A 15 41.75 -25.11 -12.05
CA LEU A 15 41.70 -23.71 -11.63
C LEU A 15 40.83 -22.87 -12.58
N ALA A 16 40.91 -23.12 -13.89
CA ALA A 16 40.06 -22.51 -14.88
C ALA A 16 38.56 -22.88 -14.68
N LEU A 17 38.29 -24.16 -14.37
CA LEU A 17 36.94 -24.63 -14.12
C LEU A 17 36.36 -24.00 -12.84
N ALA A 18 37.15 -23.87 -11.77
CA ALA A 18 36.77 -23.19 -10.56
C ALA A 18 36.44 -21.72 -10.78
N LEU A 19 37.24 -21.01 -11.58
CA LEU A 19 36.98 -19.61 -11.98
C LEU A 19 35.67 -19.46 -12.75
N ILE A 20 35.38 -20.36 -13.68
CA ILE A 20 34.13 -20.36 -14.43
C ILE A 20 32.92 -20.57 -13.48
N ILE A 21 33.03 -21.49 -12.55
CA ILE A 21 31.95 -21.73 -11.56
C ILE A 21 31.73 -20.51 -10.70
N LEU A 22 32.80 -19.87 -10.20
CA LEU A 22 32.72 -18.66 -9.38
C LEU A 22 32.08 -17.48 -10.16
N THR A 23 32.47 -17.29 -11.41
CA THR A 23 31.87 -16.22 -12.25
C THR A 23 30.40 -16.48 -12.52
N VAL A 24 29.99 -17.71 -12.80
CA VAL A 24 28.58 -18.07 -13.00
C VAL A 24 27.78 -17.88 -11.69
N MET A 25 28.33 -18.27 -10.54
CA MET A 25 27.67 -18.05 -9.24
C MET A 25 27.51 -16.57 -8.94
N TRP A 26 28.54 -15.76 -9.18
CA TRP A 26 28.49 -14.30 -8.98
C TRP A 26 27.47 -13.62 -9.89
N LEU A 27 27.39 -13.98 -11.17
CA LEU A 27 26.39 -13.47 -12.10
C LEU A 27 24.95 -13.86 -11.68
N ARG A 28 24.75 -15.10 -11.21
CA ARG A 28 23.45 -15.53 -10.69
C ARG A 28 23.05 -14.78 -9.43
N ALA A 29 23.96 -14.58 -8.48
CA ALA A 29 23.70 -13.82 -7.26
C ALA A 29 23.27 -12.39 -7.60
N ARG A 30 24.01 -11.71 -8.48
CA ARG A 30 23.70 -10.34 -8.92
C ARG A 30 22.35 -10.22 -9.66
N ASN A 31 22.00 -11.22 -10.46
CA ASN A 31 20.70 -11.24 -11.14
C ASN A 31 19.53 -11.49 -10.15
N ASN A 32 19.76 -12.31 -9.13
CA ASN A 32 18.76 -12.55 -8.09
C ASN A 32 18.47 -11.29 -7.27
N GLU A 33 19.50 -10.53 -6.89
CA GLU A 33 19.32 -9.25 -6.18
C GLU A 33 18.47 -8.25 -7.00
N LYS A 34 18.77 -8.11 -8.29
CA LYS A 34 17.98 -7.23 -9.17
C LYS A 34 16.52 -7.66 -9.27
N ARG A 35 16.26 -8.97 -9.42
CA ARG A 35 14.90 -9.51 -9.51
C ARG A 35 14.14 -9.32 -8.18
N LEU A 36 14.83 -9.52 -7.06
CA LEU A 36 14.23 -9.35 -5.73
C LEU A 36 13.86 -7.87 -5.50
N ASN A 37 14.76 -6.94 -5.78
CA ASN A 37 14.50 -5.51 -5.66
C ASN A 37 13.35 -5.06 -6.56
N THR A 38 13.30 -5.55 -7.82
CA THR A 38 12.18 -5.25 -8.72
C THR A 38 10.86 -5.82 -8.19
N ALA A 39 10.86 -7.04 -7.65
CA ALA A 39 9.65 -7.65 -7.10
C ALA A 39 9.15 -6.90 -5.84
N VAL A 40 10.06 -6.46 -4.97
CA VAL A 40 9.74 -5.66 -3.78
C VAL A 40 9.17 -4.29 -4.19
N ASN A 41 9.82 -3.59 -5.12
CA ASN A 41 9.34 -2.28 -5.61
C ASN A 41 7.95 -2.42 -6.26
N ASN A 42 7.73 -3.42 -7.10
CA ASN A 42 6.42 -3.67 -7.69
C ASN A 42 5.34 -4.00 -6.64
N SER A 43 5.74 -4.62 -5.51
CA SER A 43 4.82 -4.86 -4.39
C SER A 43 4.43 -3.56 -3.69
N TYR A 44 5.39 -2.66 -3.47
CA TYR A 44 5.15 -1.35 -2.88
C TYR A 44 4.27 -0.47 -3.80
N ASP A 45 4.59 -0.43 -5.09
CA ASP A 45 3.78 0.31 -6.07
C ASP A 45 2.33 -0.17 -6.06
N ARG A 46 2.12 -1.49 -6.09
CA ARG A 46 0.78 -2.07 -6.04
C ARG A 46 0.05 -1.72 -4.74
N ALA A 47 0.71 -1.83 -3.59
CA ALA A 47 0.12 -1.48 -2.31
C ALA A 47 -0.25 0.01 -2.25
N PHE A 48 0.61 0.89 -2.78
CA PHE A 48 0.34 2.31 -2.86
C PHE A 48 -0.86 2.62 -3.77
N PHE A 49 -0.91 2.07 -4.97
CA PHE A 49 -2.02 2.29 -5.89
C PHE A 49 -3.35 1.78 -5.33
N GLN A 50 -3.37 0.59 -4.73
CA GLN A 50 -4.55 0.07 -4.06
C GLN A 50 -5.00 0.97 -2.89
N MET A 51 -4.07 1.48 -2.10
CA MET A 51 -4.39 2.44 -1.03
C MET A 51 -5.04 3.72 -1.60
N CYS A 52 -4.50 4.26 -2.71
CA CYS A 52 -5.08 5.43 -3.38
C CYS A 52 -6.52 5.15 -3.85
N ASP A 53 -6.75 3.98 -4.45
CA ASP A 53 -8.07 3.58 -4.92
C ASP A 53 -9.06 3.48 -3.75
N TYR A 54 -8.68 2.86 -2.62
CA TYR A 54 -9.52 2.82 -1.41
C TYR A 54 -9.80 4.21 -0.82
N VAL A 55 -8.83 5.13 -0.83
CA VAL A 55 -9.05 6.51 -0.37
C VAL A 55 -10.05 7.24 -1.28
N SER A 56 -9.98 7.03 -2.58
CA SER A 56 -10.95 7.56 -3.55
C SER A 56 -12.35 6.99 -3.33
N ASP A 57 -12.45 5.70 -3.04
CA ASP A 57 -13.73 5.06 -2.72
C ASP A 57 -14.33 5.61 -1.42
N ILE A 58 -13.50 5.86 -0.39
CA ILE A 58 -13.93 6.50 0.87
C ILE A 58 -14.47 7.91 0.60
N ASP A 59 -13.82 8.71 -0.24
CA ASP A 59 -14.30 10.05 -0.63
C ASP A 59 -15.68 9.96 -1.30
N ALA A 60 -15.85 9.05 -2.27
CA ALA A 60 -17.12 8.82 -2.93
C ALA A 60 -18.23 8.33 -1.96
N LEU A 61 -17.90 7.44 -1.04
CA LEU A 61 -18.83 6.93 -0.04
C LEU A 61 -19.23 8.00 0.99
N LEU A 62 -18.29 8.84 1.44
CA LEU A 62 -18.59 9.97 2.33
C LEU A 62 -19.52 10.98 1.64
N SER A 63 -19.32 11.22 0.34
CA SER A 63 -20.23 12.03 -0.46
C SER A 63 -21.63 11.42 -0.56
N LYS A 64 -21.74 10.10 -0.73
CA LYS A 64 -23.02 9.37 -0.70
C LYS A 64 -23.68 9.42 0.69
N ALA A 65 -22.90 9.34 1.75
CA ALA A 65 -23.41 9.40 3.13
C ALA A 65 -24.16 10.70 3.41
N GLN A 66 -23.72 11.82 2.82
CA GLN A 66 -24.39 13.12 2.95
C GLN A 66 -25.79 13.14 2.28
N LEU A 67 -26.04 12.23 1.35
CA LEU A 67 -27.31 12.10 0.63
C LEU A 67 -28.19 10.99 1.18
N ALA A 68 -27.73 10.27 2.18
CA ALA A 68 -28.47 9.16 2.77
C ALA A 68 -29.72 9.68 3.50
N SER A 69 -30.87 9.18 3.10
CA SER A 69 -32.18 9.63 3.62
C SER A 69 -32.76 8.70 4.68
N THR A 70 -32.18 7.52 4.90
CA THR A 70 -32.67 6.55 5.87
C THR A 70 -31.52 6.04 6.77
N PRO A 71 -31.81 5.69 8.06
CA PRO A 71 -30.81 5.10 8.94
C PRO A 71 -30.18 3.82 8.39
N ALA A 72 -30.97 2.97 7.73
CA ALA A 72 -30.46 1.74 7.12
C ALA A 72 -29.45 2.01 5.98
N GLN A 73 -29.73 3.00 5.15
CA GLN A 73 -28.81 3.41 4.09
C GLN A 73 -27.52 4.02 4.68
N MET A 74 -27.65 4.87 5.70
CA MET A 74 -26.51 5.46 6.40
C MET A 74 -25.68 4.36 7.06
N ALA A 75 -26.27 3.39 7.74
CA ALA A 75 -25.59 2.27 8.35
C ALA A 75 -24.80 1.45 7.32
N SER A 76 -25.40 1.16 6.16
CA SER A 76 -24.74 0.42 5.08
C SER A 76 -23.53 1.16 4.54
N ILE A 77 -23.67 2.45 4.21
CA ILE A 77 -22.57 3.28 3.69
C ILE A 77 -21.47 3.41 4.73
N SER A 78 -21.80 3.67 6.00
CA SER A 78 -20.82 3.80 7.09
C SER A 78 -20.03 2.51 7.30
N ASN A 79 -20.69 1.36 7.22
CA ASN A 79 -20.01 0.06 7.29
C ASN A 79 -19.07 -0.16 6.08
N GLU A 80 -19.48 0.26 4.90
CA GLU A 80 -18.64 0.17 3.70
C GLU A 80 -17.39 1.07 3.83
N ILE A 81 -17.54 2.30 4.34
CA ILE A 81 -16.39 3.19 4.62
C ILE A 81 -15.44 2.55 5.64
N PHE A 82 -15.97 1.93 6.70
CA PHE A 82 -15.15 1.21 7.67
C PHE A 82 -14.34 0.09 7.01
N MET A 83 -14.96 -0.72 6.15
CA MET A 83 -14.29 -1.80 5.41
C MET A 83 -13.19 -1.26 4.48
N GLN A 84 -13.49 -0.23 3.68
CA GLN A 84 -12.52 0.41 2.79
C GLN A 84 -11.35 1.02 3.56
N SER A 85 -11.60 1.61 4.73
CA SER A 85 -10.57 2.15 5.61
C SER A 85 -9.64 1.06 6.16
N ALA A 86 -10.17 -0.11 6.50
CA ALA A 86 -9.39 -1.26 6.96
C ALA A 86 -8.48 -1.80 5.85
N GLU A 87 -9.00 -1.92 4.62
CA GLU A 87 -8.22 -2.35 3.46
C GLU A 87 -7.13 -1.33 3.10
N ALA A 88 -7.45 -0.03 3.09
CA ALA A 88 -6.47 1.03 2.86
C ALA A 88 -5.34 1.00 3.91
N LYS A 89 -5.66 0.77 5.19
CA LYS A 89 -4.66 0.60 6.27
C LYS A 89 -3.80 -0.64 6.07
N SER A 90 -4.38 -1.74 5.58
CA SER A 90 -3.64 -2.96 5.25
C SER A 90 -2.62 -2.71 4.14
N CYS A 91 -3.02 -1.98 3.09
CA CYS A 91 -2.12 -1.58 2.02
C CYS A 91 -1.03 -0.61 2.53
N PHE A 92 -1.41 0.37 3.36
CA PHE A 92 -0.46 1.29 4.00
C PHE A 92 0.62 0.54 4.80
N GLY A 93 0.24 -0.48 5.56
CA GLY A 93 1.17 -1.29 6.36
C GLY A 93 2.20 -2.08 5.53
N GLN A 94 1.99 -2.22 4.23
CA GLN A 94 2.93 -2.86 3.30
C GLN A 94 3.97 -1.88 2.74
N LEU A 95 3.77 -0.57 2.94
CA LEU A 95 4.67 0.46 2.41
C LEU A 95 5.92 0.62 3.28
N PRO A 96 7.07 1.04 2.70
CA PRO A 96 8.28 1.27 3.49
C PRO A 96 8.05 2.40 4.50
N SER A 97 8.45 2.16 5.75
CA SER A 97 8.20 3.04 6.91
C SER A 97 8.89 4.41 6.86
N GLN A 98 9.67 4.70 5.82
CA GLN A 98 10.43 5.95 5.69
C GLN A 98 9.64 7.11 5.06
N ASN A 99 8.39 6.90 4.66
CA ASN A 99 7.58 7.92 3.99
C ASN A 99 6.77 8.73 5.01
N THR A 100 7.41 9.72 5.63
CA THR A 100 6.78 10.66 6.58
C THR A 100 5.60 11.44 5.99
N ASN A 101 5.55 11.58 4.65
CA ASN A 101 4.46 12.25 3.95
C ASN A 101 3.11 11.51 4.04
N LEU A 102 3.13 10.22 4.37
CA LEU A 102 1.93 9.38 4.46
C LEU A 102 1.42 9.16 5.89
N GLU A 103 2.08 9.70 6.92
CA GLU A 103 1.64 9.55 8.32
C GLU A 103 0.24 10.13 8.55
N ASN A 104 -0.06 11.28 7.94
CA ASN A 104 -1.37 11.89 8.01
C ASN A 104 -2.45 11.02 7.34
N THR A 105 -2.09 10.28 6.28
CA THR A 105 -2.99 9.32 5.62
C THR A 105 -3.36 8.19 6.58
N ALA A 106 -2.39 7.58 7.26
CA ALA A 106 -2.65 6.51 8.23
C ALA A 106 -3.55 6.98 9.39
N ARG A 107 -3.32 8.18 9.87
CA ARG A 107 -4.15 8.80 10.92
C ARG A 107 -5.58 9.03 10.44
N PHE A 108 -5.74 9.59 9.25
CA PHE A 108 -7.05 9.79 8.64
C PHE A 108 -7.81 8.47 8.46
N LEU A 109 -7.17 7.44 7.89
CA LEU A 109 -7.78 6.13 7.69
C LEU A 109 -8.26 5.50 9.01
N SER A 110 -7.51 5.70 10.10
CA SER A 110 -7.96 5.23 11.42
C SER A 110 -9.17 6.02 11.91
N GLN A 111 -9.11 7.34 11.82
CA GLN A 111 -10.20 8.21 12.31
C GLN A 111 -11.50 8.00 11.54
N VAL A 112 -11.45 7.93 10.21
CA VAL A 112 -12.65 7.75 9.39
C VAL A 112 -13.24 6.35 9.60
N GLY A 113 -12.42 5.32 9.69
CA GLY A 113 -12.88 3.96 9.94
C GLY A 113 -13.54 3.82 11.31
N ASP A 114 -12.86 4.25 12.37
CA ASP A 114 -13.38 4.16 13.74
C ASP A 114 -14.69 4.96 13.90
N TYR A 115 -14.73 6.17 13.35
CA TYR A 115 -15.92 7.04 13.41
C TYR A 115 -17.11 6.41 12.68
N THR A 116 -16.92 5.95 11.46
CA THR A 116 -18.01 5.37 10.66
C THR A 116 -18.45 4.02 11.16
N TYR A 117 -17.58 3.23 11.81
CA TYR A 117 -17.97 2.03 12.52
C TYR A 117 -18.97 2.34 13.65
N VAL A 118 -18.64 3.30 14.52
CA VAL A 118 -19.52 3.72 15.61
C VAL A 118 -20.83 4.28 15.06
N LEU A 119 -20.77 5.10 14.01
CA LEU A 119 -21.97 5.65 13.38
C LEU A 119 -22.89 4.53 12.82
N SER A 120 -22.30 3.54 12.15
CA SER A 120 -23.03 2.38 11.64
C SER A 120 -23.77 1.64 12.77
N GLN A 121 -23.09 1.38 13.89
CA GLN A 121 -23.69 0.71 15.05
C GLN A 121 -24.84 1.53 15.65
N ASN A 122 -24.69 2.84 15.76
CA ASN A 122 -25.75 3.72 16.26
C ASN A 122 -26.99 3.67 15.35
N MET A 123 -26.79 3.69 14.04
CA MET A 123 -27.88 3.58 13.06
C MET A 123 -28.60 2.23 13.14
N ILE A 124 -27.86 1.12 13.26
CA ILE A 124 -28.41 -0.23 13.42
C ILE A 124 -29.26 -0.35 14.70
N ASN A 125 -28.83 0.33 15.77
CA ASN A 125 -29.55 0.39 17.03
C ASN A 125 -30.76 1.36 17.04
N GLY A 126 -31.11 1.92 15.87
CA GLY A 126 -32.28 2.78 15.70
C GLY A 126 -32.03 4.25 16.10
N GLN A 127 -30.78 4.66 16.34
CA GLN A 127 -30.46 6.06 16.58
C GLN A 127 -30.44 6.81 15.25
N GLY A 128 -31.00 8.01 15.20
CA GLY A 128 -30.89 8.90 14.05
C GLY A 128 -29.54 9.59 14.03
N ILE A 129 -29.13 10.09 12.86
CA ILE A 129 -27.95 10.94 12.74
C ILE A 129 -28.23 12.32 13.35
N SER A 130 -27.32 12.82 14.19
CA SER A 130 -27.38 14.16 14.76
C SER A 130 -26.70 15.18 13.80
N ASP A 131 -27.06 16.47 13.96
CA ASP A 131 -26.42 17.56 13.20
C ASP A 131 -24.90 17.58 13.35
N LYS A 132 -24.41 17.26 14.55
CA LYS A 132 -22.97 17.17 14.84
C LYS A 132 -22.30 16.02 14.06
N GLU A 133 -22.94 14.87 14.02
CA GLU A 133 -22.44 13.72 13.24
C GLU A 133 -22.43 14.03 11.74
N TYR A 134 -23.44 14.74 11.27
CA TYR A 134 -23.50 15.19 9.89
C TYR A 134 -22.40 16.19 9.55
N GLN A 135 -22.10 17.13 10.43
CA GLN A 135 -20.97 18.06 10.30
C GLN A 135 -19.62 17.33 10.26
N THR A 136 -19.44 16.35 11.15
CA THR A 136 -18.21 15.52 11.18
C THR A 136 -18.04 14.73 9.86
N LEU A 137 -19.10 14.13 9.33
CA LEU A 137 -19.05 13.47 8.01
C LEU A 137 -18.64 14.43 6.90
N ASN A 138 -19.14 15.66 6.91
CA ASN A 138 -18.79 16.68 5.93
C ASN A 138 -17.31 17.09 6.04
N GLU A 139 -16.77 17.22 7.25
CA GLU A 139 -15.34 17.50 7.47
C GLU A 139 -14.46 16.34 7.00
N LEU A 140 -14.84 15.11 7.31
CA LEU A 140 -14.15 13.91 6.83
C LEU A 140 -14.18 13.82 5.30
N ASN A 141 -15.31 14.16 4.68
CA ASN A 141 -15.41 14.16 3.21
C ASN A 141 -14.49 15.21 2.56
N LYS A 142 -14.45 16.43 3.09
CA LYS A 142 -13.52 17.45 2.60
C LYS A 142 -12.07 16.99 2.69
N TYR A 143 -11.69 16.41 3.84
CA TYR A 143 -10.34 15.89 4.02
C TYR A 143 -10.03 14.72 3.08
N ALA A 144 -10.98 13.78 2.90
CA ALA A 144 -10.84 12.66 1.98
C ALA A 144 -10.61 13.15 0.54
N SER A 145 -11.38 14.14 0.08
CA SER A 145 -11.25 14.72 -1.25
C SER A 145 -9.89 15.41 -1.47
N GLU A 146 -9.41 16.16 -0.48
CA GLU A 146 -8.08 16.78 -0.54
C GLU A 146 -6.96 15.73 -0.53
N LEU A 147 -7.11 14.70 0.29
CA LEU A 147 -6.13 13.61 0.38
C LEU A 147 -6.09 12.80 -0.92
N SER A 148 -7.24 12.44 -1.48
CA SER A 148 -7.35 11.71 -2.75
C SER A 148 -6.61 12.47 -3.87
N LYS A 149 -6.85 13.77 -4.00
CA LYS A 149 -6.15 14.61 -4.99
C LYS A 149 -4.63 14.61 -4.81
N LYS A 150 -4.15 14.75 -3.57
CA LYS A 150 -2.71 14.71 -3.27
C LYS A 150 -2.08 13.35 -3.59
N LEU A 151 -2.79 12.27 -3.28
CA LEU A 151 -2.34 10.92 -3.62
C LEU A 151 -2.30 10.67 -5.12
N ASP A 152 -3.27 11.19 -5.87
CA ASP A 152 -3.29 11.13 -7.32
C ASP A 152 -2.14 11.92 -7.96
N GLU A 153 -1.77 13.07 -7.40
CA GLU A 153 -0.60 13.83 -7.83
C GLU A 153 0.69 13.01 -7.66
N ILE A 154 0.86 12.35 -6.51
CA ILE A 154 1.99 11.45 -6.25
C ILE A 154 1.99 10.27 -7.23
N LYS A 155 0.80 9.68 -7.49
CA LYS A 155 0.60 8.58 -8.44
C LYS A 155 1.04 8.96 -9.85
N ILE A 156 0.70 10.17 -10.32
CA ILE A 156 1.04 10.67 -11.66
C ILE A 156 2.54 10.93 -11.79
N HIS A 157 3.17 11.50 -10.77
CA HIS A 157 4.60 11.85 -10.81
C HIS A 157 5.53 10.67 -10.52
N ASN A 158 4.99 9.49 -10.16
CA ASN A 158 5.75 8.29 -9.80
C ASN A 158 6.83 8.56 -8.71
N ASP A 159 6.53 9.52 -7.80
CA ASP A 159 7.49 10.04 -6.80
C ASP A 159 7.48 9.23 -5.49
N PHE A 160 6.71 8.13 -5.46
CA PHE A 160 6.50 7.38 -4.24
C PHE A 160 7.77 6.65 -3.74
N LEU A 161 8.65 6.20 -4.65
CA LEU A 161 9.88 5.45 -4.33
C LEU A 161 11.18 6.27 -4.49
N LYS A 162 11.07 7.58 -4.71
CA LYS A 162 12.20 8.51 -4.71
C LYS A 162 12.23 9.25 -3.37
#